data_6c059715165b1b1ea8df4794fd6a081d
#
_entry.id   6c059715165b1b1ea8df4794fd6a081d
#
_cell.length_a   1.000
_cell.length_b   1.000
_cell.length_c   1.000
_cell.angle_alpha   90.00
_cell.angle_beta   90.00
_cell.angle_gamma   90.00
#
_symmetry.space_group_name_H-M   'P 1'
#
loop_
_entity.id
_entity.type
_entity.pdbx_description
1 polymer ?
#
loop_
_entity_poly.entity_id
_entity_poly.type
_entity_poly.pdbx_seq_one_letter_code
_entity_poly.pdbx_strand_id
1 'polypeptide(L)'
;RTFGKKSKFNISQFSKMDSSNIPVELAQKLTMQPEDLEPLLRENPQRFVLFPINYNAIWQMYKKAEASFWTAEELDLAQDAKDWDKMSDNERYFISNVLAFFAASDGIVNENLLMNFSNEVQVPEARCFYGFQIAIENIHAEVYSLLIDTYIRNGPEKTRLLNAIDTID
;
A
#
# COMPACT_ATOMS: atom_id res chain seq x y z
N ARG A 1 15.97 -12.40 1.99
CA ARG A 1 15.11 -13.54 1.58
C ARG A 1 14.37 -13.09 0.33
N THR A 2 14.55 -13.83 -0.76
CA THR A 2 13.96 -13.63 -2.07
C THR A 2 12.44 -13.66 -1.94
N PHE A 3 11.78 -12.53 -2.16
CA PHE A 3 10.33 -12.48 -2.40
C PHE A 3 9.98 -13.49 -3.50
N GLY A 4 8.95 -14.29 -3.21
CA GLY A 4 8.59 -15.45 -3.97
C GLY A 4 8.49 -15.13 -5.46
N LYS A 5 9.10 -16.02 -6.25
CA LYS A 5 8.99 -16.05 -7.71
C LYS A 5 7.55 -15.78 -8.09
N LYS A 6 7.29 -14.63 -8.75
CA LYS A 6 6.09 -14.46 -9.57
C LYS A 6 6.00 -15.77 -10.36
N SER A 7 4.92 -16.51 -10.20
CA SER A 7 4.66 -17.67 -11.02
C SER A 7 4.58 -17.14 -12.45
N LYS A 8 5.69 -17.22 -13.15
CA LYS A 8 5.70 -16.96 -14.58
C LYS A 8 4.80 -18.04 -15.14
N PHE A 9 3.65 -17.64 -15.58
CA PHE A 9 2.79 -18.47 -16.41
C PHE A 9 3.69 -19.04 -17.51
N ASN A 10 3.94 -20.33 -17.46
CA ASN A 10 4.98 -20.93 -18.27
C ASN A 10 4.42 -21.10 -19.69
N ILE A 11 4.64 -20.11 -20.54
CA ILE A 11 4.24 -20.09 -21.95
C ILE A 11 4.69 -21.37 -22.68
N SER A 12 5.73 -22.06 -22.19
CA SER A 12 6.20 -23.32 -22.77
C SER A 12 5.23 -24.50 -22.62
N GLN A 13 4.24 -24.43 -21.73
CA GLN A 13 3.20 -25.46 -21.66
C GLN A 13 2.14 -25.32 -22.77
N PHE A 14 2.01 -24.13 -23.36
CA PHE A 14 1.06 -23.88 -24.45
C PHE A 14 1.61 -24.23 -25.83
N SER A 15 2.92 -24.40 -25.99
CA SER A 15 3.53 -24.78 -27.30
C SER A 15 3.19 -26.20 -27.75
N LYS A 16 2.45 -27.00 -26.95
CA LYS A 16 1.99 -28.37 -27.28
C LYS A 16 0.48 -28.47 -27.44
N MET A 17 -0.29 -27.39 -27.31
CA MET A 17 -1.73 -27.42 -27.62
C MET A 17 -1.91 -27.13 -29.11
N ASP A 18 -2.68 -27.99 -29.76
CA ASP A 18 -3.06 -27.82 -31.15
C ASP A 18 -3.83 -26.48 -31.29
N SER A 19 -3.28 -25.57 -32.06
CA SER A 19 -3.81 -24.21 -32.25
C SER A 19 -5.22 -24.18 -32.82
N SER A 20 -5.71 -25.29 -33.34
CA SER A 20 -7.06 -25.44 -33.90
C SER A 20 -8.18 -25.55 -32.85
N ASN A 21 -7.84 -25.80 -31.58
CA ASN A 21 -8.79 -26.03 -30.48
C ASN A 21 -8.81 -24.94 -29.40
N ILE A 22 -8.11 -23.82 -29.60
CA ILE A 22 -8.15 -22.70 -28.66
C ILE A 22 -9.45 -21.90 -28.91
N PRO A 23 -10.34 -21.72 -27.90
CA PRO A 23 -11.51 -20.88 -28.07
C PRO A 23 -11.08 -19.46 -28.53
N VAL A 24 -11.78 -18.90 -29.51
CA VAL A 24 -11.46 -17.59 -30.11
C VAL A 24 -11.31 -16.51 -29.04
N GLU A 25 -12.16 -16.53 -28.01
CA GLU A 25 -12.07 -15.61 -26.86
C GLU A 25 -10.76 -15.74 -26.07
N LEU A 26 -10.26 -16.97 -25.91
CA LEU A 26 -9.00 -17.21 -25.21
C LEU A 26 -7.80 -16.83 -26.08
N ALA A 27 -7.88 -17.09 -27.38
CA ALA A 27 -6.86 -16.67 -28.34
C ALA A 27 -6.76 -15.13 -28.42
N GLN A 28 -7.89 -14.43 -28.43
CA GLN A 28 -7.91 -12.97 -28.37
C GLN A 28 -7.31 -12.41 -27.07
N LYS A 29 -7.64 -12.99 -25.91
CA LYS A 29 -7.03 -12.60 -24.61
C LYS A 29 -5.53 -12.86 -24.56
N LEU A 30 -5.04 -13.90 -25.22
CA LEU A 30 -3.60 -14.22 -25.27
C LEU A 30 -2.79 -13.27 -26.17
N THR A 31 -3.48 -12.57 -27.10
CA THR A 31 -2.85 -11.59 -28.00
C THR A 31 -3.03 -10.14 -27.52
N MET A 32 -3.92 -9.88 -26.54
CA MET A 32 -4.12 -8.54 -25.99
C MET A 32 -2.95 -8.16 -25.08
N GLN A 33 -2.52 -6.91 -25.19
CA GLN A 33 -1.55 -6.37 -24.24
C GLN A 33 -2.22 -6.19 -22.86
N PRO A 34 -1.45 -6.23 -21.74
CA PRO A 34 -2.00 -6.03 -20.39
C PRO A 34 -2.85 -4.76 -20.26
N GLU A 35 -2.45 -3.68 -20.89
CA GLU A 35 -3.15 -2.38 -20.95
C GLU A 35 -4.49 -2.44 -21.69
N ASP A 36 -4.68 -3.39 -22.60
CA ASP A 36 -5.96 -3.62 -23.27
C ASP A 36 -6.96 -4.37 -22.39
N LEU A 37 -6.45 -5.13 -21.41
CA LEU A 37 -7.26 -5.89 -20.46
C LEU A 37 -7.66 -5.05 -19.24
N GLU A 38 -6.79 -4.12 -18.81
CA GLU A 38 -6.99 -3.28 -17.64
C GLU A 38 -7.13 -1.80 -18.04
N PRO A 39 -8.35 -1.23 -17.97
CA PRO A 39 -8.60 0.15 -18.40
C PRO A 39 -7.73 1.20 -17.71
N LEU A 40 -7.31 0.96 -16.46
CA LEU A 40 -6.46 1.89 -15.71
C LEU A 40 -5.05 2.00 -16.27
N LEU A 41 -4.58 0.96 -16.99
CA LEU A 41 -3.23 0.87 -17.54
C LEU A 41 -3.13 1.34 -19.00
N ARG A 42 -4.26 1.63 -19.65
CA ARG A 42 -4.28 2.09 -21.04
C ARG A 42 -3.53 3.40 -21.17
N GLU A 43 -2.65 3.49 -22.17
CA GLU A 43 -1.92 4.72 -22.46
C GLU A 43 -2.89 5.89 -22.60
N ASN A 44 -2.66 6.94 -21.85
CA ASN A 44 -3.45 8.16 -21.86
C ASN A 44 -2.56 9.38 -22.04
N PRO A 45 -2.44 9.92 -23.27
CA PRO A 45 -1.67 11.14 -23.52
C PRO A 45 -2.18 12.36 -22.75
N GLN A 46 -3.45 12.36 -22.35
CA GLN A 46 -4.09 13.45 -21.60
C GLN A 46 -4.03 13.24 -20.07
N ARG A 47 -3.31 12.22 -19.57
CA ARG A 47 -3.23 11.88 -18.15
C ARG A 47 -2.71 12.99 -17.24
N PHE A 48 -2.13 14.02 -17.78
CA PHE A 48 -1.61 15.19 -17.05
C PHE A 48 -2.68 16.24 -16.77
N VAL A 49 -3.88 16.11 -17.36
CA VAL A 49 -4.99 17.04 -17.19
C VAL A 49 -6.13 16.32 -16.49
N LEU A 50 -6.57 16.86 -15.35
CA LEU A 50 -7.58 16.21 -14.53
C LEU A 50 -9.00 16.31 -15.09
N PHE A 51 -9.35 17.43 -15.71
CA PHE A 51 -10.70 17.66 -16.24
C PHE A 51 -10.76 17.46 -17.75
N PRO A 52 -11.90 16.94 -18.28
CA PRO A 52 -13.12 16.57 -17.56
C PRO A 52 -12.96 15.26 -16.75
N ILE A 53 -13.72 15.12 -15.67
CA ILE A 53 -13.77 13.88 -14.87
C ILE A 53 -14.48 12.80 -15.68
N ASN A 54 -13.77 11.72 -15.99
CA ASN A 54 -14.28 10.60 -16.77
C ASN A 54 -14.72 9.41 -15.87
N TYR A 55 -14.06 9.24 -14.72
CA TYR A 55 -14.34 8.15 -13.78
C TYR A 55 -14.88 8.72 -12.46
N ASN A 56 -16.16 9.17 -12.50
CA ASN A 56 -16.77 9.84 -11.36
C ASN A 56 -16.76 9.02 -10.08
N ALA A 57 -16.91 7.69 -10.14
CA ALA A 57 -16.87 6.84 -8.96
C ALA A 57 -15.50 6.91 -8.25
N ILE A 58 -14.40 6.85 -9.00
CA ILE A 58 -13.03 6.98 -8.49
C ILE A 58 -12.82 8.39 -7.92
N TRP A 59 -13.28 9.41 -8.64
CA TRP A 59 -13.19 10.78 -8.18
C TRP A 59 -13.91 11.01 -6.85
N GLN A 60 -15.13 10.47 -6.69
CA GLN A 60 -15.88 10.58 -5.44
C GLN A 60 -15.19 9.84 -4.28
N MET A 61 -14.53 8.70 -4.54
CA MET A 61 -13.73 8.01 -3.53
C MET A 61 -12.53 8.87 -3.10
N TYR A 62 -11.81 9.47 -4.05
CA TYR A 62 -10.74 10.41 -3.74
C TYR A 62 -11.24 11.58 -2.87
N LYS A 63 -12.36 12.20 -3.23
CA LYS A 63 -12.93 13.33 -2.45
C LYS A 63 -13.39 12.94 -1.05
N LYS A 64 -13.85 11.69 -0.86
CA LYS A 64 -14.15 11.16 0.49
C LYS A 64 -12.87 10.96 1.30
N ALA A 65 -11.84 10.40 0.68
CA ALA A 65 -10.55 10.21 1.34
C ALA A 65 -9.93 11.56 1.73
N GLU A 66 -9.92 12.54 0.80
CA GLU A 66 -9.43 13.89 1.05
C GLU A 66 -10.18 14.58 2.20
N ALA A 67 -11.50 14.40 2.30
CA ALA A 67 -12.33 14.97 3.37
C ALA A 67 -12.08 14.34 4.75
N SER A 68 -11.42 13.19 4.83
CA SER A 68 -11.01 12.52 6.06
C SER A 68 -9.56 12.78 6.44
N PHE A 69 -8.90 13.74 5.81
CA PHE A 69 -7.50 14.10 6.09
C PHE A 69 -7.31 14.54 7.55
N TRP A 70 -6.22 14.11 8.13
CA TRP A 70 -5.77 14.46 9.48
C TRP A 70 -4.24 14.44 9.54
N THR A 71 -3.66 15.00 10.59
CA THR A 71 -2.20 15.03 10.80
C THR A 71 -1.82 14.44 12.15
N ALA A 72 -0.55 14.05 12.30
CA ALA A 72 -0.04 13.48 13.53
C ALA A 72 -0.21 14.41 14.74
N GLU A 73 -0.16 15.73 14.52
CA GLU A 73 -0.31 16.76 15.56
C GLU A 73 -1.72 16.84 16.15
N GLU A 74 -2.72 16.24 15.49
CA GLU A 74 -4.09 16.18 16.03
C GLU A 74 -4.24 15.13 17.13
N LEU A 75 -3.25 14.25 17.33
CA LEU A 75 -3.27 13.20 18.34
C LEU A 75 -2.65 13.66 19.65
N ASP A 76 -3.44 13.66 20.74
CA ASP A 76 -2.94 13.91 22.09
C ASP A 76 -2.61 12.57 22.79
N LEU A 77 -1.32 12.23 22.87
CA LEU A 77 -0.82 11.01 23.50
C LEU A 77 -0.59 11.15 25.03
N ALA A 78 -0.89 12.33 25.62
CA ALA A 78 -0.57 12.59 27.04
C ALA A 78 -1.33 11.68 28.02
N GLN A 79 -2.56 11.28 27.67
CA GLN A 79 -3.36 10.40 28.50
C GLN A 79 -2.95 8.92 28.32
N ASP A 80 -2.56 8.53 27.11
CA ASP A 80 -2.19 7.17 26.75
C ASP A 80 -0.99 6.68 27.55
N ALA A 81 -0.03 7.55 27.83
CA ALA A 81 1.14 7.21 28.64
C ALA A 81 0.75 6.71 30.05
N LYS A 82 -0.30 7.28 30.65
CA LYS A 82 -0.80 6.86 31.96
C LYS A 82 -1.49 5.50 31.89
N ASP A 83 -2.19 5.22 30.81
CA ASP A 83 -2.87 3.94 30.61
C ASP A 83 -1.87 2.85 30.23
N TRP A 84 -0.84 3.20 29.46
CA TRP A 84 0.31 2.32 29.18
C TRP A 84 0.99 1.80 30.45
N ASP A 85 1.21 2.68 31.43
CA ASP A 85 1.86 2.32 32.71
C ASP A 85 0.99 1.37 33.56
N LYS A 86 -0.31 1.29 33.35
CA LYS A 86 -1.25 0.38 34.07
C LYS A 86 -1.35 -1.00 33.42
N MET A 87 -0.92 -1.14 32.18
CA MET A 87 -1.01 -2.41 31.46
C MET A 87 -0.04 -3.45 32.04
N SER A 88 -0.39 -4.73 31.89
CA SER A 88 0.50 -5.85 32.18
C SER A 88 1.63 -5.92 31.16
N ASP A 89 2.70 -6.65 31.50
CA ASP A 89 3.83 -6.87 30.59
C ASP A 89 3.41 -7.56 29.29
N ASN A 90 2.46 -8.50 29.37
CA ASN A 90 1.95 -9.20 28.19
C ASN A 90 1.16 -8.28 27.24
N GLU A 91 0.34 -7.38 27.79
CA GLU A 91 -0.40 -6.40 27.01
C GLU A 91 0.55 -5.42 26.32
N ARG A 92 1.51 -4.87 27.08
CA ARG A 92 2.56 -4.00 26.52
C ARG A 92 3.36 -4.71 25.42
N TYR A 93 3.76 -5.96 25.64
CA TYR A 93 4.47 -6.76 24.65
C TYR A 93 3.64 -6.94 23.37
N PHE A 94 2.37 -7.32 23.49
CA PHE A 94 1.48 -7.51 22.37
C PHE A 94 1.31 -6.21 21.55
N ILE A 95 0.95 -5.10 22.21
CA ILE A 95 0.73 -3.83 21.55
C ILE A 95 2.01 -3.30 20.89
N SER A 96 3.17 -3.44 21.56
CA SER A 96 4.47 -3.04 21.00
C SER A 96 4.77 -3.73 19.68
N ASN A 97 4.52 -5.03 19.58
CA ASN A 97 4.76 -5.77 18.34
C ASN A 97 3.71 -5.46 17.25
N VAL A 98 2.47 -5.16 17.63
CA VAL A 98 1.45 -4.68 16.68
C VAL A 98 1.85 -3.32 16.11
N LEU A 99 2.29 -2.38 16.94
CA LEU A 99 2.79 -1.07 16.47
C LEU A 99 4.00 -1.21 15.55
N ALA A 100 4.94 -2.09 15.92
CA ALA A 100 6.12 -2.38 15.09
C ALA A 100 5.73 -2.97 13.73
N PHE A 101 4.74 -3.88 13.70
CA PHE A 101 4.21 -4.45 12.48
C PHE A 101 3.64 -3.36 11.56
N PHE A 102 2.80 -2.46 12.06
CA PHE A 102 2.21 -1.39 11.25
C PHE A 102 3.27 -0.38 10.78
N ALA A 103 4.19 0.04 11.67
CA ALA A 103 5.27 0.94 11.28
C ALA A 103 6.14 0.38 10.14
N ALA A 104 6.34 -0.93 10.11
CA ALA A 104 7.10 -1.60 9.07
C ALA A 104 6.29 -1.84 7.78
N SER A 105 5.03 -2.30 7.91
CA SER A 105 4.18 -2.66 6.77
C SER A 105 3.77 -1.45 5.93
N ASP A 106 3.47 -0.32 6.55
CA ASP A 106 3.07 0.89 5.84
C ASP A 106 4.20 1.43 4.95
N GLY A 107 5.46 1.30 5.38
CA GLY A 107 6.60 1.61 4.54
C GLY A 107 6.67 0.75 3.28
N ILE A 108 6.39 -0.56 3.39
CA ILE A 108 6.35 -1.49 2.26
C ILE A 108 5.19 -1.15 1.31
N VAL A 109 4.01 -0.85 1.86
CA VAL A 109 2.84 -0.44 1.08
C VAL A 109 3.15 0.85 0.32
N ASN A 110 3.73 1.84 1.00
CA ASN A 110 4.05 3.13 0.40
C ASN A 110 5.07 3.00 -0.73
N GLU A 111 6.12 2.20 -0.56
CA GLU A 111 7.08 1.90 -1.63
C GLU A 111 6.40 1.26 -2.84
N ASN A 112 5.49 0.29 -2.63
CA ASN A 112 4.76 -0.34 -3.72
C ASN A 112 3.82 0.65 -4.45
N LEU A 113 3.16 1.55 -3.73
CA LEU A 113 2.35 2.61 -4.33
C LEU A 113 3.18 3.53 -5.23
N LEU A 114 4.36 3.93 -4.76
CA LEU A 114 5.27 4.81 -5.50
C LEU A 114 5.88 4.12 -6.72
N MET A 115 6.39 2.90 -6.56
CA MET A 115 7.14 2.20 -7.59
C MET A 115 6.24 1.61 -8.69
N ASN A 116 5.05 1.15 -8.35
CA ASN A 116 4.14 0.47 -9.26
C ASN A 116 2.93 1.34 -9.61
N PHE A 117 1.98 1.49 -8.68
CA PHE A 117 0.68 2.10 -8.98
C PHE A 117 0.78 3.52 -9.54
N SER A 118 1.65 4.37 -8.97
CA SER A 118 1.83 5.75 -9.44
C SER A 118 2.44 5.83 -10.84
N ASN A 119 3.21 4.82 -11.25
CA ASN A 119 3.84 4.78 -12.56
C ASN A 119 2.95 4.11 -13.62
N GLU A 120 2.28 3.02 -13.25
CA GLU A 120 1.54 2.17 -14.18
C GLU A 120 0.15 2.72 -14.49
N VAL A 121 -0.52 3.32 -13.50
CA VAL A 121 -1.90 3.83 -13.66
C VAL A 121 -1.92 5.12 -14.47
N GLN A 122 -2.73 5.14 -15.54
CA GLN A 122 -2.80 6.23 -16.51
C GLN A 122 -4.05 7.11 -16.36
N VAL A 123 -4.99 6.73 -15.47
CA VAL A 123 -6.24 7.48 -15.23
C VAL A 123 -6.00 8.58 -14.20
N PRO A 124 -6.21 9.88 -14.52
CA PRO A 124 -5.91 11.00 -13.62
C PRO A 124 -6.61 10.92 -12.27
N GLU A 125 -7.89 10.52 -12.24
CA GLU A 125 -8.67 10.39 -11.00
C GLU A 125 -8.09 9.33 -10.06
N ALA A 126 -7.63 8.21 -10.62
CA ALA A 126 -6.97 7.16 -9.84
C ALA A 126 -5.59 7.59 -9.36
N ARG A 127 -4.85 8.35 -10.16
CA ARG A 127 -3.56 8.93 -9.75
C ARG A 127 -3.73 9.92 -8.59
N CYS A 128 -4.78 10.73 -8.59
CA CYS A 128 -5.12 11.59 -7.45
C CYS A 128 -5.39 10.75 -6.18
N PHE A 129 -6.14 9.67 -6.31
CA PHE A 129 -6.44 8.78 -5.20
C PHE A 129 -5.17 8.15 -4.61
N TYR A 130 -4.31 7.57 -5.44
CA TYR A 130 -3.03 6.98 -4.99
C TYR A 130 -2.08 8.03 -4.42
N GLY A 131 -2.04 9.24 -5.00
CA GLY A 131 -1.26 10.34 -4.46
C GLY A 131 -1.69 10.74 -3.05
N PHE A 132 -2.99 10.78 -2.80
CA PHE A 132 -3.53 11.01 -1.45
C PHE A 132 -3.22 9.84 -0.51
N GLN A 133 -3.35 8.60 -0.98
CA GLN A 133 -3.01 7.42 -0.18
C GLN A 133 -1.54 7.45 0.25
N ILE A 134 -0.62 7.78 -0.65
CA ILE A 134 0.80 7.95 -0.31
C ILE A 134 0.99 9.00 0.79
N ALA A 135 0.28 10.14 0.70
CA ALA A 135 0.37 11.19 1.70
C ALA A 135 -0.12 10.73 3.09
N ILE A 136 -1.24 9.99 3.14
CA ILE A 136 -1.77 9.52 4.42
C ILE A 136 -0.93 8.37 4.99
N GLU A 137 -0.34 7.50 4.16
CA GLU A 137 0.58 6.46 4.63
C GLU A 137 1.86 7.04 5.26
N ASN A 138 2.34 8.21 4.78
CA ASN A 138 3.43 8.92 5.45
C ASN A 138 3.01 9.39 6.85
N ILE A 139 1.78 9.88 7.01
CA ILE A 139 1.25 10.28 8.32
C ILE A 139 1.09 9.07 9.25
N HIS A 140 0.60 7.93 8.73
CA HIS A 140 0.51 6.68 9.49
C HIS A 140 1.89 6.25 9.99
N ALA A 141 2.90 6.22 9.12
CA ALA A 141 4.26 5.85 9.47
C ALA A 141 4.86 6.77 10.56
N GLU A 142 4.59 8.09 10.47
CA GLU A 142 4.96 9.06 11.49
C GLU A 142 4.27 8.73 12.82
N VAL A 143 2.96 8.51 12.82
CA VAL A 143 2.18 8.23 14.04
C VAL A 143 2.64 6.93 14.71
N TYR A 144 2.82 5.83 13.97
CA TYR A 144 3.30 4.58 14.56
C TYR A 144 4.69 4.74 15.17
N SER A 145 5.57 5.52 14.52
CA SER A 145 6.88 5.84 15.06
C SER A 145 6.79 6.67 16.35
N LEU A 146 5.90 7.68 16.38
CA LEU A 146 5.64 8.49 17.57
C LEU A 146 5.05 7.66 18.73
N LEU A 147 4.16 6.72 18.45
CA LEU A 147 3.59 5.83 19.46
C LEU A 147 4.67 4.94 20.08
N ILE A 148 5.55 4.34 19.25
CA ILE A 148 6.69 3.54 19.73
C ILE A 148 7.63 4.42 20.54
N ASP A 149 7.95 5.63 20.07
CA ASP A 149 8.85 6.54 20.77
C ASP A 149 8.29 6.98 22.13
N THR A 150 6.99 7.21 22.21
CA THR A 150 6.29 7.68 23.41
C THR A 150 6.16 6.58 24.47
N TYR A 151 5.77 5.36 24.07
CA TYR A 151 5.45 4.30 25.01
C TYR A 151 6.65 3.45 25.40
N ILE A 152 7.60 3.22 24.48
CA ILE A 152 8.72 2.34 24.72
C ILE A 152 9.90 3.14 25.29
N ARG A 153 10.09 3.07 26.62
CA ARG A 153 11.16 3.78 27.32
C ARG A 153 12.52 3.08 27.23
N ASN A 154 12.52 1.78 26.99
CA ASN A 154 13.75 0.99 26.85
C ASN A 154 14.39 1.24 25.47
N GLY A 155 15.56 1.85 25.42
CA GLY A 155 16.24 2.21 24.17
C GLY A 155 16.54 1.02 23.24
N PRO A 156 17.15 -0.07 23.72
CA PRO A 156 17.36 -1.28 22.92
C PRO A 156 16.08 -1.88 22.35
N GLU A 157 15.00 -1.95 23.15
CA GLU A 157 13.71 -2.45 22.70
C GLU A 157 13.06 -1.52 21.67
N LYS A 158 13.12 -0.20 21.88
CA LYS A 158 12.69 0.80 20.89
C LYS A 158 13.41 0.61 19.56
N THR A 159 14.72 0.45 19.58
CA THR A 159 15.51 0.21 18.37
C THR A 159 15.10 -1.11 17.69
N ARG A 160 14.86 -2.17 18.44
CA ARG A 160 14.38 -3.45 17.90
C ARG A 160 13.04 -3.29 17.18
N LEU A 161 12.08 -2.60 17.80
CA LEU A 161 10.73 -2.39 17.24
C LEU A 161 10.74 -1.51 16.01
N LEU A 162 11.51 -0.42 16.00
CA LEU A 162 11.65 0.47 14.85
C LEU A 162 12.36 -0.19 13.64
N ASN A 163 13.11 -1.26 13.89
CA ASN A 163 13.75 -2.06 12.84
C ASN A 163 13.07 -3.43 12.67
N ALA A 164 11.76 -3.51 12.86
CA ALA A 164 11.00 -4.76 12.92
C ALA A 164 11.18 -5.67 11.70
N ILE A 165 11.35 -5.10 10.50
CA ILE A 165 11.58 -5.85 9.26
C ILE A 165 12.82 -6.77 9.38
N ASP A 166 13.86 -6.31 10.07
CA ASP A 166 15.13 -7.02 10.19
C ASP A 166 15.27 -7.76 11.52
N THR A 167 14.48 -7.41 12.55
CA THR A 167 14.69 -7.84 13.94
C THR A 167 13.60 -8.75 14.49
N ILE A 168 12.45 -8.84 13.81
CA ILE A 168 11.31 -9.66 14.24
C ILE A 168 11.04 -10.73 13.16
N ASP A 169 11.03 -12.02 13.59
CA ASP A 169 10.73 -13.19 12.72
C ASP A 169 9.23 -13.33 12.42
#